data_7bb6af9f29de54d2e0a7806bba2377ff
#
_entry.id   7bb6af9f29de54d2e0a7806bba2377ff
#
_cell.length_a   1.000
_cell.length_b   1.000
_cell.length_c   1.000
_cell.angle_alpha   90.00
_cell.angle_beta   90.00
_cell.angle_gamma   90.00
#
_symmetry.space_group_name_H-M   'P 1'
#
loop_
_entity.id
_entity.type
_entity.pdbx_description
1 polymer ?
#
loop_
_entity_poly.entity_id
_entity_poly.type
_entity_poly.pdbx_seq_one_letter_code
_entity_poly.pdbx_strand_id
1 'polypeptide(L)'
;MKRSIAAVIAILVLLVLLLCACKKDDTKTNADTTGEAQTSAAGDVVDDTTALPEDSTAQEGETNETQSADPAKPGETASNQVTAAPSKNAKDWTKAEIIAYFNTGANRVKYGAKSVTRNYTETKNDADKTELPKAIDAIGKSAMKIFMKRDDKAIVLTSKEDIRNVFPVGGKDWVSKLTVSDVKSAKIEDKGGEYQITLTFGTEVNPSGDKGYAAAFGVLTADMVNFDYPGLSLTDQKFTYYNGTIVARFSKSTGNMVYAHYDYPVIIELTAHLLGSNTRVKVGMTTINDFTIKY
;
A
#
# COMPACT_ATOMS: atom_id res chain seq x y z
N MET A 1 -6.31 -2.10 2.17
CA MET A 1 -4.98 -1.98 1.57
C MET A 1 -4.24 -3.29 1.39
N LYS A 2 -4.19 -4.19 2.39
CA LYS A 2 -3.60 -5.54 2.18
C LYS A 2 -4.13 -6.23 0.91
N ARG A 3 -5.40 -6.01 0.52
CA ARG A 3 -5.97 -6.58 -0.72
C ARG A 3 -5.44 -5.93 -2.00
N SER A 4 -5.21 -4.61 -2.04
CA SER A 4 -4.67 -3.95 -3.25
C SER A 4 -3.19 -4.27 -3.45
N ILE A 5 -2.40 -4.27 -2.38
CA ILE A 5 -0.99 -4.69 -2.41
C ILE A 5 -0.89 -6.18 -2.74
N ALA A 6 -1.71 -7.03 -2.11
CA ALA A 6 -1.78 -8.45 -2.43
C ALA A 6 -2.22 -8.70 -3.87
N ALA A 7 -3.11 -7.87 -4.43
CA ALA A 7 -3.51 -7.97 -5.83
C ALA A 7 -2.36 -7.65 -6.78
N VAL A 8 -1.58 -6.61 -6.50
CA VAL A 8 -0.39 -6.26 -7.33
C VAL A 8 0.68 -7.35 -7.22
N ILE A 9 0.96 -7.82 -6.00
CA ILE A 9 1.89 -8.93 -5.78
C ILE A 9 1.36 -10.21 -6.47
N ALA A 10 0.07 -10.51 -6.37
CA ALA A 10 -0.53 -11.65 -7.05
C ALA A 10 -0.49 -11.51 -8.57
N ILE A 11 -0.66 -10.31 -9.14
CA ILE A 11 -0.49 -10.05 -10.57
C ILE A 11 0.96 -10.29 -10.98
N LEU A 12 1.92 -9.77 -10.22
CA LEU A 12 3.34 -9.95 -10.48
C LEU A 12 3.74 -11.44 -10.36
N VAL A 13 3.28 -12.13 -9.33
CA VAL A 13 3.51 -13.57 -9.13
C VAL A 13 2.84 -14.41 -10.23
N LEU A 14 1.60 -14.09 -10.60
CA LEU A 14 0.88 -14.79 -11.66
C LEU A 14 1.53 -14.56 -13.02
N LEU A 15 1.97 -13.34 -13.34
CA LEU A 15 2.74 -13.00 -14.54
C LEU A 15 4.02 -13.83 -14.63
N VAL A 16 4.67 -14.05 -13.51
CA VAL A 16 5.91 -14.82 -13.41
C VAL A 16 5.65 -16.33 -13.51
N LEU A 17 4.65 -16.86 -12.82
CA LEU A 17 4.28 -18.29 -12.91
C LEU A 17 3.87 -18.68 -14.33
N LEU A 18 3.30 -17.76 -15.08
CA LEU A 18 2.89 -17.97 -16.47
C LEU A 18 4.06 -17.95 -17.43
N LEU A 19 5.14 -17.21 -17.14
CA LEU A 19 6.41 -17.32 -17.85
C LEU A 19 7.03 -18.72 -17.71
N CYS A 20 6.79 -19.40 -16.57
CA CYS A 20 7.21 -20.79 -16.38
C CYS A 20 6.46 -21.77 -17.29
N ALA A 21 5.15 -21.55 -17.51
CA ALA A 21 4.32 -22.47 -18.28
C ALA A 21 4.63 -22.40 -19.79
N CYS A 22 5.03 -21.24 -20.30
CA CYS A 22 5.33 -21.07 -21.73
C CYS A 22 6.68 -21.65 -22.19
N LYS A 23 7.55 -22.08 -21.27
CA LYS A 23 8.88 -22.61 -21.62
C LYS A 23 8.89 -24.13 -21.91
N LYS A 24 7.76 -24.81 -21.84
CA LYS A 24 7.70 -26.29 -21.95
C LYS A 24 7.56 -26.84 -23.37
N ASP A 25 7.48 -26.00 -24.40
CA ASP A 25 7.16 -26.46 -25.77
C ASP A 25 8.27 -26.39 -26.84
N ASP A 26 9.53 -26.07 -26.47
CA ASP A 26 10.61 -26.00 -27.48
C ASP A 26 11.65 -27.10 -27.40
N THR A 27 11.33 -28.27 -26.83
CA THR A 27 12.20 -29.44 -26.91
C THR A 27 11.44 -30.61 -27.53
N LYS A 28 11.15 -30.53 -28.83
CA LYS A 28 11.01 -31.71 -29.66
C LYS A 28 12.41 -32.14 -30.10
N THR A 29 13.02 -33.01 -29.32
CA THR A 29 14.12 -33.83 -29.82
C THR A 29 13.60 -35.24 -30.00
N ASN A 30 13.60 -35.70 -31.26
CA ASN A 30 13.44 -37.09 -31.62
C ASN A 30 14.47 -37.95 -30.90
N ALA A 31 14.02 -38.97 -30.21
CA ALA A 31 14.78 -40.21 -30.08
C ALA A 31 13.78 -41.35 -29.80
N ASP A 32 13.78 -42.19 -30.76
CA ASP A 32 13.15 -43.52 -30.84
C ASP A 32 13.81 -44.51 -29.84
N THR A 33 13.06 -45.57 -29.53
CA THR A 33 13.53 -46.90 -29.14
C THR A 33 13.35 -47.34 -27.70
N THR A 34 12.32 -48.18 -27.48
CA THR A 34 12.26 -49.53 -26.82
C THR A 34 13.00 -49.72 -25.46
N GLY A 35 12.25 -50.32 -24.51
CA GLY A 35 12.83 -51.18 -23.48
C GLY A 35 12.10 -51.22 -22.17
N GLU A 36 11.14 -52.12 -22.05
CA GLU A 36 10.83 -53.03 -20.94
C GLU A 36 10.75 -52.57 -19.49
N ALA A 37 9.69 -53.07 -18.91
CA ALA A 37 9.31 -53.08 -17.51
C ALA A 37 10.30 -53.82 -16.59
N GLN A 38 10.38 -53.38 -15.34
CA GLN A 38 10.45 -54.32 -14.20
C GLN A 38 10.01 -53.65 -12.87
N THR A 39 9.10 -54.36 -12.24
CA THR A 39 8.58 -54.27 -10.87
C THR A 39 9.60 -54.68 -9.80
N SER A 40 9.51 -54.09 -8.61
CA SER A 40 9.58 -54.68 -7.25
C SER A 40 9.82 -53.58 -6.24
N ALA A 41 8.97 -53.36 -5.31
CA ALA A 41 8.63 -54.01 -4.05
C ALA A 41 9.48 -53.54 -2.85
N ALA A 42 8.79 -52.87 -1.95
CA ALA A 42 8.63 -53.07 -0.53
C ALA A 42 9.87 -53.15 0.43
N GLY A 43 9.76 -52.49 1.53
CA GLY A 43 10.43 -52.72 2.82
C GLY A 43 10.98 -51.39 3.38
N ASP A 44 10.92 -51.05 4.59
CA ASP A 44 10.16 -51.47 5.79
C ASP A 44 10.50 -50.43 6.85
N VAL A 45 9.67 -50.31 7.82
CA VAL A 45 9.62 -49.53 9.04
C VAL A 45 10.88 -49.68 9.89
N VAL A 46 11.39 -48.57 10.51
CA VAL A 46 11.85 -48.63 11.93
C VAL A 46 11.60 -47.27 12.61
N ASP A 47 10.83 -47.37 13.67
CA ASP A 47 10.57 -46.48 14.77
C ASP A 47 11.85 -46.34 15.65
N ASP A 48 12.22 -45.18 16.12
CA ASP A 48 12.93 -45.06 17.39
C ASP A 48 12.68 -43.75 18.12
N THR A 49 11.99 -43.86 19.21
CA THR A 49 11.73 -42.95 20.30
C THR A 49 12.96 -42.81 21.18
N THR A 50 13.42 -41.60 21.55
CA THR A 50 14.09 -41.40 22.84
C THR A 50 13.96 -39.96 23.36
N ALA A 51 13.18 -39.86 24.38
CA ALA A 51 13.17 -39.12 25.65
C ALA A 51 14.09 -37.92 25.89
N LEU A 52 13.45 -36.89 26.48
CA LEU A 52 13.99 -35.77 27.29
C LEU A 52 14.87 -36.23 28.47
N PRO A 53 15.69 -35.34 29.02
CA PRO A 53 15.58 -35.09 30.45
C PRO A 53 15.37 -33.61 30.84
N GLU A 54 14.45 -33.42 31.78
CA GLU A 54 14.38 -32.30 32.70
C GLU A 54 15.57 -32.37 33.67
N ASP A 55 16.13 -31.23 34.08
CA ASP A 55 16.29 -30.92 35.52
C ASP A 55 16.76 -29.45 35.71
N SER A 56 15.99 -28.78 36.53
CA SER A 56 16.11 -27.73 37.49
C SER A 56 17.49 -27.17 37.86
N THR A 57 17.61 -25.86 38.10
CA THR A 57 17.69 -25.26 39.45
C THR A 57 17.67 -23.73 39.39
N ALA A 58 16.92 -23.18 40.34
CA ALA A 58 16.79 -21.77 40.67
C ALA A 58 18.08 -21.16 41.19
N GLN A 59 18.32 -19.88 40.90
CA GLN A 59 19.03 -19.00 41.84
C GLN A 59 18.49 -17.57 41.71
N GLU A 60 17.89 -17.10 42.80
CA GLU A 60 17.51 -15.71 43.08
C GLU A 60 18.74 -14.81 43.07
N GLY A 61 18.61 -13.64 42.47
CA GLY A 61 19.56 -12.55 42.58
C GLY A 61 18.81 -11.24 42.37
N GLU A 62 18.39 -10.63 43.48
CA GLU A 62 17.92 -9.23 43.54
C GLU A 62 19.02 -8.30 43.04
N THR A 63 18.73 -7.43 42.08
CA THR A 63 19.36 -6.10 42.03
C THR A 63 18.52 -5.12 41.20
N ASN A 64 18.12 -4.07 41.87
CA ASN A 64 17.89 -2.69 41.44
C ASN A 64 17.02 -2.43 40.21
N GLU A 65 15.81 -2.01 40.52
CA GLU A 65 15.00 -1.12 39.70
C GLU A 65 15.76 0.15 39.34
N THR A 66 16.21 0.20 38.09
CA THR A 66 16.42 1.49 37.40
C THR A 66 15.20 1.69 36.52
N GLN A 67 14.29 2.56 36.94
CA GLN A 67 13.20 3.06 36.14
C GLN A 67 13.79 3.64 34.84
N SER A 68 13.77 2.85 33.79
CA SER A 68 13.92 3.34 32.44
C SER A 68 12.63 4.03 32.08
N ALA A 69 12.68 5.37 31.99
CA ALA A 69 11.58 6.19 31.53
C ALA A 69 11.19 5.72 30.12
N ASP A 70 9.99 5.18 30.01
CA ASP A 70 9.31 4.87 28.76
C ASP A 70 9.29 6.16 27.90
N PRO A 71 9.75 6.14 26.64
CA PRO A 71 9.69 7.31 25.80
C PRO A 71 8.24 7.67 25.59
N ALA A 72 7.86 8.83 26.11
CA ALA A 72 6.53 9.40 26.06
C ALA A 72 5.93 9.24 24.66
N LYS A 73 4.87 8.42 24.59
CA LYS A 73 3.97 8.27 23.45
C LYS A 73 3.57 9.67 22.96
N PRO A 74 3.76 10.05 21.68
CA PRO A 74 3.44 11.40 21.22
C PRO A 74 1.97 11.71 21.50
N GLY A 75 1.77 12.57 22.47
CA GLY A 75 0.63 13.41 22.83
C GLY A 75 -0.76 13.00 22.40
N GLU A 76 -1.49 12.35 23.31
CA GLU A 76 -2.97 12.31 23.32
C GLU A 76 -3.62 13.67 23.61
N THR A 77 -2.90 14.77 23.50
CA THR A 77 -3.44 16.13 23.67
C THR A 77 -3.70 16.80 22.32
N ALA A 78 -4.32 16.09 21.37
CA ALA A 78 -5.03 16.79 20.31
C ALA A 78 -6.38 17.24 20.90
N SER A 79 -6.37 18.45 21.44
CA SER A 79 -7.56 19.15 21.93
C SER A 79 -8.74 18.94 20.97
N ASN A 80 -9.81 18.31 21.44
CA ASN A 80 -11.10 18.20 20.76
C ASN A 80 -11.84 19.56 20.67
N GLN A 81 -11.12 20.68 20.72
CA GLN A 81 -11.75 21.97 20.50
C GLN A 81 -12.25 22.05 19.07
N VAL A 82 -13.55 22.08 18.93
CA VAL A 82 -14.27 22.49 17.73
C VAL A 82 -13.84 23.91 17.42
N THR A 83 -12.83 24.08 16.60
CA THR A 83 -12.43 25.39 16.10
C THR A 83 -13.07 25.54 14.72
N ALA A 84 -14.02 26.44 14.59
CA ALA A 84 -14.55 26.84 13.29
C ALA A 84 -13.41 27.07 12.31
N ALA A 85 -13.64 26.83 11.03
CA ALA A 85 -12.65 27.14 10.00
C ALA A 85 -12.26 28.63 10.11
N PRO A 86 -11.01 29.01 9.84
CA PRO A 86 -10.59 30.40 9.84
C PRO A 86 -11.50 31.23 8.93
N SER A 87 -11.94 32.41 9.39
CA SER A 87 -12.78 33.35 8.64
C SER A 87 -12.04 34.11 7.54
N LYS A 88 -11.03 33.48 6.94
CA LYS A 88 -10.20 34.03 5.88
C LYS A 88 -10.79 33.72 4.51
N ASN A 89 -10.75 34.68 3.57
CA ASN A 89 -11.16 34.38 2.20
C ASN A 89 -10.28 33.31 1.58
N ALA A 90 -10.88 32.38 0.82
CA ALA A 90 -10.16 31.26 0.20
C ALA A 90 -8.95 31.75 -0.64
N LYS A 91 -9.07 32.86 -1.35
CA LYS A 91 -8.02 33.45 -2.19
C LYS A 91 -6.80 33.99 -1.42
N ASP A 92 -6.95 34.23 -0.12
CA ASP A 92 -5.90 34.83 0.72
C ASP A 92 -5.03 33.77 1.44
N TRP A 93 -5.32 32.48 1.25
CA TRP A 93 -4.56 31.40 1.86
C TRP A 93 -3.27 31.13 1.11
N THR A 94 -2.16 31.07 1.82
CA THR A 94 -0.88 30.60 1.29
C THR A 94 -0.87 29.07 1.18
N LYS A 95 0.02 28.54 0.33
CA LYS A 95 0.25 27.10 0.20
C LYS A 95 0.55 26.42 1.55
N ALA A 96 1.37 27.06 2.38
CA ALA A 96 1.73 26.54 3.69
C ALA A 96 0.52 26.45 4.63
N GLU A 97 -0.33 27.47 4.66
CA GLU A 97 -1.54 27.49 5.48
C GLU A 97 -2.53 26.41 5.04
N ILE A 98 -2.71 26.21 3.71
CA ILE A 98 -3.60 25.17 3.17
C ILE A 98 -3.12 23.79 3.61
N ILE A 99 -1.82 23.51 3.51
CA ILE A 99 -1.22 22.23 3.91
C ILE A 99 -1.33 22.03 5.42
N ALA A 100 -1.06 23.04 6.23
CA ALA A 100 -1.21 22.97 7.68
C ALA A 100 -2.67 22.65 8.10
N TYR A 101 -3.62 23.31 7.44
CA TYR A 101 -5.05 23.08 7.68
C TYR A 101 -5.47 21.67 7.28
N PHE A 102 -5.00 21.18 6.12
CA PHE A 102 -5.20 19.80 5.69
C PHE A 102 -4.63 18.80 6.71
N ASN A 103 -3.37 18.97 7.15
CA ASN A 103 -2.75 18.10 8.14
C ASN A 103 -3.55 18.04 9.44
N THR A 104 -3.98 19.22 9.94
CA THR A 104 -4.81 19.32 11.16
C THR A 104 -6.10 18.54 11.01
N GLY A 105 -6.79 18.69 9.86
CA GLY A 105 -8.02 17.98 9.60
C GLY A 105 -7.85 16.48 9.46
N ALA A 106 -6.84 16.03 8.70
CA ALA A 106 -6.52 14.61 8.54
C ALA A 106 -6.20 13.94 9.89
N ASN A 107 -5.44 14.63 10.75
CA ASN A 107 -5.11 14.13 12.08
C ASN A 107 -6.35 14.10 12.99
N ARG A 108 -7.24 15.10 12.90
CA ARG A 108 -8.49 15.09 13.63
C ARG A 108 -9.41 13.93 13.23
N VAL A 109 -9.43 13.52 11.96
CA VAL A 109 -10.16 12.32 11.54
C VAL A 109 -9.68 11.10 12.31
N LYS A 110 -8.36 10.88 12.38
CA LYS A 110 -7.77 9.71 13.04
C LYS A 110 -8.16 9.57 14.50
N TYR A 111 -8.23 10.67 15.21
CA TYR A 111 -8.42 10.65 16.67
C TYR A 111 -9.82 11.07 17.13
N GLY A 112 -10.59 11.79 16.31
CA GLY A 112 -11.85 12.41 16.68
C GLY A 112 -13.07 12.00 15.86
N ALA A 113 -12.90 11.36 14.70
CA ALA A 113 -14.05 10.92 13.92
C ALA A 113 -14.83 9.81 14.65
N LYS A 114 -16.15 9.89 14.55
CA LYS A 114 -17.09 8.86 15.03
C LYS A 114 -17.10 7.66 14.07
N SER A 115 -17.04 7.94 12.78
CA SER A 115 -16.90 6.92 11.76
C SER A 115 -16.24 7.46 10.50
N VAL A 116 -15.55 6.59 9.79
CA VAL A 116 -15.04 6.82 8.44
C VAL A 116 -15.62 5.75 7.54
N THR A 117 -16.33 6.16 6.51
CA THR A 117 -16.81 5.25 5.48
C THR A 117 -15.87 5.33 4.29
N ARG A 118 -15.19 4.25 3.95
CA ARG A 118 -14.54 4.11 2.65
C ARG A 118 -15.63 3.73 1.66
N ASN A 119 -16.05 4.69 0.83
CA ASN A 119 -17.15 4.52 -0.11
C ASN A 119 -16.79 3.50 -1.19
N TYR A 120 -15.58 3.61 -1.72
CA TYR A 120 -15.00 2.63 -2.63
C TYR A 120 -13.48 2.72 -2.65
N THR A 121 -12.87 1.68 -3.21
CA THR A 121 -11.48 1.70 -3.67
C THR A 121 -11.45 1.21 -5.11
N GLU A 122 -10.57 1.75 -5.91
CA GLU A 122 -10.43 1.38 -7.31
C GLU A 122 -8.96 1.30 -7.69
N THR A 123 -8.62 0.29 -8.48
CA THR A 123 -7.34 0.23 -9.16
C THR A 123 -7.61 0.14 -10.66
N LYS A 124 -7.13 1.13 -11.42
CA LYS A 124 -7.26 1.21 -12.88
C LYS A 124 -5.95 0.85 -13.54
N ASN A 125 -6.01 0.12 -14.65
CA ASN A 125 -4.86 -0.04 -15.53
C ASN A 125 -4.70 1.21 -16.40
N ASP A 126 -3.48 1.74 -16.48
CA ASP A 126 -3.06 2.72 -17.48
C ASP A 126 -2.44 1.95 -18.65
N ALA A 127 -3.28 1.65 -19.64
CA ALA A 127 -2.89 0.82 -20.78
C ALA A 127 -1.76 1.46 -21.60
N ASP A 128 -1.74 2.79 -21.70
CA ASP A 128 -0.72 3.54 -22.47
C ASP A 128 0.66 3.49 -21.79
N LYS A 129 0.69 3.17 -20.51
CA LYS A 129 1.93 3.03 -19.72
C LYS A 129 2.22 1.60 -19.30
N THR A 130 1.49 0.63 -19.87
CA THR A 130 1.66 -0.79 -19.59
C THR A 130 2.32 -1.47 -20.78
N GLU A 131 3.48 -2.07 -20.55
CA GLU A 131 4.25 -2.82 -21.55
C GLU A 131 4.54 -4.21 -21.00
N LEU A 132 3.91 -5.22 -21.58
CA LEU A 132 4.10 -6.61 -21.21
C LEU A 132 4.83 -7.35 -22.35
N PRO A 133 5.70 -8.31 -22.04
CA PRO A 133 6.28 -9.20 -23.02
C PRO A 133 5.20 -9.94 -23.81
N LYS A 134 5.39 -10.09 -25.13
CA LYS A 134 4.41 -10.74 -26.02
C LYS A 134 3.94 -12.12 -25.53
N ALA A 135 4.86 -12.89 -24.94
CA ALA A 135 4.56 -14.23 -24.43
C ALA A 135 3.52 -14.24 -23.30
N ILE A 136 3.37 -13.14 -22.56
CA ILE A 136 2.46 -13.05 -21.39
C ILE A 136 1.40 -11.96 -21.55
N ASP A 137 1.38 -11.21 -22.65
CA ASP A 137 0.53 -10.04 -22.83
C ASP A 137 -0.97 -10.38 -22.64
N ALA A 138 -1.46 -11.44 -23.31
CA ALA A 138 -2.86 -11.83 -23.21
C ALA A 138 -3.26 -12.25 -21.80
N ILE A 139 -2.39 -12.99 -21.13
CA ILE A 139 -2.63 -13.51 -19.77
C ILE A 139 -2.49 -12.39 -18.75
N GLY A 140 -1.47 -11.55 -18.89
CA GLY A 140 -1.29 -10.36 -18.04
C GLY A 140 -2.46 -9.41 -18.13
N LYS A 141 -2.97 -9.12 -19.33
CA LYS A 141 -4.18 -8.32 -19.53
C LYS A 141 -5.43 -8.95 -18.88
N SER A 142 -5.55 -10.29 -18.95
CA SER A 142 -6.65 -11.00 -18.28
C SER A 142 -6.53 -10.93 -16.76
N ALA A 143 -5.34 -11.13 -16.21
CA ALA A 143 -5.08 -10.96 -14.78
C ALA A 143 -5.38 -9.52 -14.31
N MET A 144 -4.93 -8.52 -15.05
CA MET A 144 -5.21 -7.12 -14.74
C MET A 144 -6.72 -6.84 -14.68
N LYS A 145 -7.53 -7.39 -15.58
CA LYS A 145 -9.00 -7.25 -15.55
C LYS A 145 -9.63 -7.82 -14.27
N ILE A 146 -9.06 -8.88 -13.70
CA ILE A 146 -9.57 -9.50 -12.46
C ILE A 146 -9.21 -8.66 -11.24
N PHE A 147 -7.98 -8.15 -11.18
CA PHE A 147 -7.42 -7.51 -9.99
C PHE A 147 -7.53 -5.97 -10.02
N MET A 148 -7.45 -5.37 -11.20
CA MET A 148 -7.60 -3.94 -11.37
C MET A 148 -9.06 -3.62 -11.63
N LYS A 149 -9.80 -3.41 -10.57
CA LYS A 149 -11.23 -3.12 -10.60
C LYS A 149 -11.62 -2.16 -9.49
N ARG A 150 -12.80 -1.64 -9.61
CA ARG A 150 -13.49 -0.90 -8.58
C ARG A 150 -14.21 -1.86 -7.63
N ASP A 151 -13.99 -1.66 -6.33
CA ASP A 151 -14.75 -2.31 -5.26
C ASP A 151 -15.68 -1.25 -4.65
N ASP A 152 -16.94 -1.29 -5.07
CA ASP A 152 -18.00 -0.37 -4.63
C ASP A 152 -18.58 -0.76 -3.26
N LYS A 153 -18.06 -1.81 -2.64
CA LYS A 153 -18.50 -2.21 -1.30
C LYS A 153 -18.04 -1.19 -0.27
N ALA A 154 -18.95 -0.37 0.19
CA ALA A 154 -18.67 0.57 1.26
C ALA A 154 -18.29 -0.17 2.55
N ILE A 155 -17.22 0.29 3.20
CA ILE A 155 -16.75 -0.25 4.48
C ILE A 155 -16.82 0.87 5.51
N VAL A 156 -17.62 0.67 6.54
CA VAL A 156 -17.76 1.62 7.66
C VAL A 156 -16.80 1.23 8.79
N LEU A 157 -15.90 2.13 9.12
CA LEU A 157 -14.92 2.01 10.20
C LEU A 157 -15.43 2.82 11.39
N THR A 158 -15.61 2.18 12.53
CA THR A 158 -16.11 2.81 13.76
C THR A 158 -15.13 2.69 14.92
N SER A 159 -14.22 1.71 14.89
CA SER A 159 -13.16 1.62 15.89
C SER A 159 -12.07 2.64 15.60
N LYS A 160 -11.52 3.25 16.66
CA LYS A 160 -10.40 4.19 16.53
C LYS A 160 -9.17 3.54 15.90
N GLU A 161 -8.93 2.27 16.17
CA GLU A 161 -7.82 1.51 15.62
C GLU A 161 -7.97 1.35 14.11
N ASP A 162 -9.14 0.89 13.63
CA ASP A 162 -9.39 0.72 12.20
C ASP A 162 -9.29 2.05 11.45
N ILE A 163 -9.85 3.14 12.03
CA ILE A 163 -9.76 4.47 11.44
C ILE A 163 -8.29 4.89 11.31
N ARG A 164 -7.49 4.76 12.37
CA ARG A 164 -6.06 5.12 12.35
C ARG A 164 -5.28 4.29 11.34
N ASN A 165 -5.57 3.01 11.23
CA ASN A 165 -4.88 2.10 10.33
C ASN A 165 -5.29 2.23 8.86
N VAL A 166 -6.43 2.89 8.56
CA VAL A 166 -6.93 3.03 7.19
C VAL A 166 -6.78 4.46 6.66
N PHE A 167 -6.98 5.47 7.52
CA PHE A 167 -7.01 6.87 7.13
C PHE A 167 -5.86 7.67 7.77
N PRO A 168 -5.21 8.58 7.04
CA PRO A 168 -5.30 8.87 5.61
C PRO A 168 -4.55 7.82 4.76
N VAL A 169 -3.61 7.09 5.34
CA VAL A 169 -2.75 6.12 4.68
C VAL A 169 -3.00 4.74 5.27
N GLY A 170 -3.54 3.85 4.48
CA GLY A 170 -3.85 2.51 4.93
C GLY A 170 -2.60 1.71 5.34
N GLY A 171 -2.71 1.01 6.47
CA GLY A 171 -1.63 0.21 7.05
C GLY A 171 -0.59 1.01 7.80
N LYS A 172 -0.82 2.33 8.01
CA LYS A 172 0.12 3.20 8.73
C LYS A 172 -0.62 4.06 9.75
N ASP A 173 -0.28 3.90 11.01
CA ASP A 173 -0.77 4.74 12.11
C ASP A 173 0.20 5.90 12.38
N TRP A 174 0.30 6.80 11.45
CA TRP A 174 1.06 8.03 11.65
C TRP A 174 0.20 9.27 11.46
N VAL A 175 0.65 10.39 11.99
CA VAL A 175 0.01 11.69 11.77
C VAL A 175 0.42 12.25 10.40
N SER A 176 -0.48 13.00 9.76
CA SER A 176 -0.16 13.74 8.55
C SER A 176 0.81 14.88 8.90
N LYS A 177 1.94 14.93 8.21
CA LYS A 177 3.02 15.90 8.39
C LYS A 177 3.50 16.47 7.05
N LEU A 178 2.61 16.58 6.07
CA LEU A 178 2.98 17.12 4.76
C LEU A 178 3.55 18.52 4.91
N THR A 179 4.61 18.78 4.16
CA THR A 179 5.30 20.09 4.10
C THR A 179 5.08 20.74 2.74
N VAL A 180 5.50 21.99 2.61
CA VAL A 180 5.42 22.74 1.34
C VAL A 180 6.23 22.03 0.23
N SER A 181 7.33 21.37 0.58
CA SER A 181 8.18 20.64 -0.37
C SER A 181 7.55 19.34 -0.88
N ASP A 182 6.70 18.68 -0.09
CA ASP A 182 6.04 17.41 -0.46
C ASP A 182 4.94 17.61 -1.51
N VAL A 183 4.38 18.83 -1.57
CA VAL A 183 3.21 19.15 -2.39
C VAL A 183 3.59 20.08 -3.53
N LYS A 184 3.28 19.70 -4.77
CA LYS A 184 3.51 20.54 -5.96
C LYS A 184 2.66 21.80 -5.91
N SER A 185 1.34 21.65 -5.69
CA SER A 185 0.43 22.78 -5.54
C SER A 185 -0.65 22.48 -4.51
N ALA A 186 -1.13 23.51 -3.82
CA ALA A 186 -2.25 23.45 -2.91
C ALA A 186 -3.24 24.57 -3.27
N LYS A 187 -4.51 24.23 -3.38
CA LYS A 187 -5.60 25.14 -3.69
C LYS A 187 -6.73 24.96 -2.69
N ILE A 188 -7.33 26.06 -2.26
CA ILE A 188 -8.55 26.05 -1.45
C ILE A 188 -9.64 26.82 -2.18
N GLU A 189 -10.85 26.27 -2.18
CA GLU A 189 -12.03 26.86 -2.81
C GLU A 189 -13.17 26.93 -1.81
N ASP A 190 -13.90 28.04 -1.86
CA ASP A 190 -15.14 28.20 -1.11
C ASP A 190 -16.30 27.51 -1.85
N LYS A 191 -16.93 26.53 -1.21
CA LYS A 191 -18.09 25.78 -1.72
C LYS A 191 -19.34 26.03 -0.87
N GLY A 192 -19.51 27.26 -0.40
CA GLY A 192 -20.64 27.63 0.45
C GLY A 192 -20.43 27.21 1.90
N GLY A 193 -21.06 26.12 2.36
CA GLY A 193 -20.90 25.58 3.72
C GLY A 193 -19.58 24.87 3.98
N GLU A 194 -18.78 24.63 2.94
CA GLU A 194 -17.54 23.85 3.00
C GLU A 194 -16.38 24.61 2.32
N TYR A 195 -15.16 24.32 2.77
CA TYR A 195 -13.96 24.55 1.97
C TYR A 195 -13.56 23.25 1.28
N GLN A 196 -13.21 23.33 0.00
CA GLN A 196 -12.58 22.24 -0.73
C GLN A 196 -11.09 22.54 -0.90
N ILE A 197 -10.26 21.64 -0.42
CA ILE A 197 -8.80 21.68 -0.62
C ILE A 197 -8.43 20.66 -1.68
N THR A 198 -7.60 21.09 -2.64
CA THR A 198 -6.98 20.21 -3.63
C THR A 198 -5.47 20.30 -3.48
N LEU A 199 -4.82 19.18 -3.13
CA LEU A 199 -3.36 19.03 -3.13
C LEU A 199 -2.95 18.25 -4.36
N THR A 200 -1.92 18.72 -5.09
CA THR A 200 -1.33 17.97 -6.21
C THR A 200 0.13 17.68 -5.92
N PHE A 201 0.57 16.50 -6.33
CA PHE A 201 1.92 16.02 -6.10
C PHE A 201 2.70 15.98 -7.41
N GLY A 202 4.01 16.15 -7.33
CA GLY A 202 4.91 16.05 -8.48
C GLY A 202 5.18 14.61 -8.89
N THR A 203 6.32 14.38 -9.51
CA THR A 203 6.83 13.05 -9.78
C THR A 203 7.85 12.66 -8.72
N GLU A 204 7.74 11.44 -8.19
CA GLU A 204 8.66 10.88 -7.22
C GLU A 204 8.98 9.44 -7.61
N VAL A 205 10.26 9.09 -7.53
CA VAL A 205 10.75 7.73 -7.85
C VAL A 205 11.14 7.04 -6.57
N ASN A 206 10.66 5.81 -6.38
CA ASN A 206 10.91 4.97 -5.22
C ASN A 206 10.67 5.72 -3.89
N PRO A 207 9.46 6.27 -3.67
CA PRO A 207 9.15 6.98 -2.44
C PRO A 207 9.38 6.09 -1.22
N SER A 208 9.94 6.67 -0.18
CA SER A 208 10.25 5.95 1.06
C SER A 208 10.07 6.84 2.28
N GLY A 209 9.98 6.22 3.46
CA GLY A 209 9.85 6.93 4.72
C GLY A 209 8.48 7.59 4.90
N ASP A 210 8.48 8.80 5.45
CA ASP A 210 7.31 9.58 5.85
C ASP A 210 7.19 10.94 5.12
N LYS A 211 7.69 11.03 3.90
CA LYS A 211 7.68 12.23 3.04
C LYS A 211 6.97 11.96 1.72
N GLY A 212 6.61 13.03 1.02
CA GLY A 212 6.05 12.98 -0.33
C GLY A 212 4.90 11.99 -0.49
N TYR A 213 5.00 11.12 -1.49
CA TYR A 213 3.97 10.10 -1.75
C TYR A 213 3.84 9.08 -0.63
N ALA A 214 4.93 8.70 0.04
CA ALA A 214 4.87 7.74 1.13
C ALA A 214 4.11 8.27 2.34
N ALA A 215 4.17 9.59 2.58
CA ALA A 215 3.42 10.25 3.65
C ALA A 215 1.95 10.52 3.29
N ALA A 216 1.66 10.77 2.01
CA ALA A 216 0.34 11.19 1.55
C ALA A 216 -0.58 10.02 1.16
N PHE A 217 0.01 8.94 0.65
CA PHE A 217 -0.72 7.82 0.04
C PHE A 217 -0.22 6.47 0.55
N GLY A 218 -0.99 5.43 0.32
CA GLY A 218 -0.55 4.06 0.56
C GLY A 218 0.29 3.55 -0.60
N VAL A 219 1.55 3.97 -0.68
CA VAL A 219 2.44 3.61 -1.79
C VAL A 219 3.05 2.23 -1.63
N LEU A 220 3.33 1.58 -2.78
CA LEU A 220 4.24 0.45 -2.84
C LEU A 220 5.67 0.97 -2.81
N THR A 221 6.49 0.34 -2.00
CA THR A 221 7.93 0.58 -1.95
C THR A 221 8.69 -0.65 -2.43
N ALA A 222 9.94 -0.48 -2.83
CA ALA A 222 10.78 -1.61 -3.28
C ALA A 222 10.86 -2.72 -2.22
N ASP A 223 10.96 -2.34 -0.93
CA ASP A 223 11.04 -3.29 0.18
C ASP A 223 9.78 -4.17 0.32
N MET A 224 8.60 -3.66 -0.07
CA MET A 224 7.33 -4.42 -0.03
C MET A 224 7.22 -5.44 -1.15
N VAL A 225 8.02 -5.32 -2.20
CA VAL A 225 8.02 -6.17 -3.40
C VAL A 225 9.26 -7.06 -3.43
N ASN A 226 10.08 -7.04 -2.37
CA ASN A 226 11.20 -7.96 -2.27
C ASN A 226 10.65 -9.38 -2.09
N PHE A 227 10.84 -10.17 -3.12
CA PHE A 227 10.20 -11.46 -3.29
C PHE A 227 11.30 -12.48 -3.58
N ASP A 228 11.54 -13.36 -2.63
CA ASP A 228 12.49 -14.46 -2.78
C ASP A 228 11.71 -15.78 -2.89
N TYR A 229 11.69 -16.34 -4.08
CA TYR A 229 11.11 -17.63 -4.36
C TYR A 229 12.11 -18.49 -5.15
N PRO A 230 12.27 -19.77 -4.85
CA PRO A 230 13.22 -20.63 -5.55
C PRO A 230 13.08 -20.53 -7.09
N GLY A 231 14.13 -20.05 -7.74
CA GLY A 231 14.17 -19.89 -9.20
C GLY A 231 13.53 -18.60 -9.75
N LEU A 232 13.01 -17.72 -8.88
CA LEU A 232 12.47 -16.42 -9.26
C LEU A 232 13.09 -15.32 -8.40
N SER A 233 13.67 -14.31 -9.02
CA SER A 233 14.04 -13.07 -8.33
C SER A 233 13.59 -11.84 -9.12
N LEU A 234 13.39 -10.73 -8.45
CA LEU A 234 13.01 -9.44 -9.02
C LEU A 234 14.14 -8.44 -8.79
N THR A 235 14.57 -7.79 -9.87
CA THR A 235 15.58 -6.73 -9.82
C THR A 235 15.11 -5.48 -10.55
N ASP A 236 15.94 -4.43 -10.53
CA ASP A 236 15.69 -3.16 -11.24
C ASP A 236 14.31 -2.54 -10.91
N GLN A 237 13.87 -2.72 -9.68
CA GLN A 237 12.56 -2.25 -9.25
C GLN A 237 12.52 -0.74 -9.21
N LYS A 238 11.59 -0.16 -9.97
CA LYS A 238 11.39 1.28 -10.04
C LYS A 238 9.90 1.60 -9.99
N PHE A 239 9.51 2.34 -8.97
CA PHE A 239 8.15 2.83 -8.76
C PHE A 239 8.13 4.32 -9.02
N THR A 240 7.54 4.75 -10.13
CA THR A 240 7.43 6.16 -10.48
C THR A 240 5.99 6.63 -10.23
N TYR A 241 5.78 7.36 -9.14
CA TYR A 241 4.53 8.03 -8.83
C TYR A 241 4.49 9.40 -9.49
N TYR A 242 3.33 9.82 -9.99
CA TYR A 242 3.21 11.10 -10.70
C TYR A 242 1.77 11.64 -10.62
N ASN A 243 1.64 12.96 -10.63
CA ASN A 243 0.35 13.67 -10.68
C ASN A 243 -0.70 13.18 -9.66
N GLY A 244 -0.25 12.69 -8.50
CA GLY A 244 -1.16 12.32 -7.43
C GLY A 244 -1.97 13.52 -6.96
N THR A 245 -3.22 13.28 -6.58
CA THR A 245 -4.12 14.32 -6.08
C THR A 245 -4.83 13.88 -4.80
N ILE A 246 -5.06 14.83 -3.91
CA ILE A 246 -5.95 14.69 -2.76
C ILE A 246 -6.97 15.81 -2.86
N VAL A 247 -8.26 15.45 -2.86
CA VAL A 247 -9.37 16.39 -2.71
C VAL A 247 -10.02 16.16 -1.37
N ALA A 248 -10.03 17.18 -0.50
CA ALA A 248 -10.64 17.09 0.82
C ALA A 248 -11.66 18.22 1.02
N ARG A 249 -12.78 17.92 1.67
CA ARG A 249 -13.79 18.93 2.04
C ARG A 249 -13.88 19.08 3.54
N PHE A 250 -14.03 20.31 3.96
CA PHE A 250 -14.06 20.72 5.36
C PHE A 250 -15.30 21.55 5.64
N SER A 251 -16.06 21.18 6.64
CA SER A 251 -17.18 22.00 7.14
C SER A 251 -16.65 23.33 7.67
N LYS A 252 -17.17 24.45 7.22
CA LYS A 252 -16.78 25.77 7.72
C LYS A 252 -17.23 26.00 9.17
N SER A 253 -18.36 25.45 9.56
CA SER A 253 -18.93 25.64 10.91
C SER A 253 -18.13 24.91 11.98
N THR A 254 -17.50 23.77 11.65
CA THR A 254 -16.78 22.93 12.62
C THR A 254 -15.28 22.81 12.34
N GLY A 255 -14.81 23.17 11.15
CA GLY A 255 -13.43 22.92 10.69
C GLY A 255 -13.11 21.43 10.51
N ASN A 256 -14.10 20.55 10.59
CA ASN A 256 -13.90 19.12 10.44
C ASN A 256 -13.84 18.71 8.98
N MET A 257 -12.92 17.79 8.65
CA MET A 257 -12.89 17.16 7.34
C MET A 257 -14.06 16.19 7.21
N VAL A 258 -14.92 16.39 6.22
CA VAL A 258 -16.14 15.58 6.01
C VAL A 258 -16.04 14.63 4.80
N TYR A 259 -15.06 14.87 3.94
CA TYR A 259 -14.81 14.08 2.75
C TYR A 259 -13.35 14.10 2.38
N ALA A 260 -12.85 12.99 1.82
CA ALA A 260 -11.51 12.92 1.25
C ALA A 260 -11.48 11.93 0.07
N HIS A 261 -10.82 12.34 -1.01
CA HIS A 261 -10.60 11.53 -2.21
C HIS A 261 -9.11 11.55 -2.55
N TYR A 262 -8.54 10.37 -2.71
CA TYR A 262 -7.14 10.16 -3.02
C TYR A 262 -7.03 9.47 -4.37
N ASP A 263 -6.24 10.04 -5.28
CA ASP A 263 -5.97 9.51 -6.61
C ASP A 263 -4.46 9.61 -6.87
N TYR A 264 -3.81 8.48 -7.12
CA TYR A 264 -2.35 8.45 -7.30
C TYR A 264 -1.91 7.40 -8.32
N PRO A 265 -1.52 7.87 -9.52
CA PRO A 265 -0.95 7.03 -10.54
C PRO A 265 0.48 6.58 -10.23
N VAL A 266 0.83 5.37 -10.66
CA VAL A 266 2.18 4.82 -10.56
C VAL A 266 2.53 4.03 -11.81
N ILE A 267 3.80 4.11 -12.23
CA ILE A 267 4.41 3.19 -13.17
C ILE A 267 5.35 2.30 -12.38
N ILE A 268 5.15 1.00 -12.48
CA ILE A 268 5.99 -0.04 -11.88
C ILE A 268 6.83 -0.65 -12.99
N GLU A 269 8.13 -0.55 -12.89
CA GLU A 269 9.10 -1.19 -13.78
C GLU A 269 9.93 -2.18 -12.94
N LEU A 270 10.14 -3.37 -13.46
CA LEU A 270 11.00 -4.38 -12.84
C LEU A 270 11.53 -5.38 -13.85
N THR A 271 12.60 -6.06 -13.49
CA THR A 271 13.13 -7.22 -14.24
C THR A 271 12.87 -8.48 -13.42
N ALA A 272 12.13 -9.43 -14.01
CA ALA A 272 11.91 -10.75 -13.44
C ALA A 272 12.96 -11.72 -14.01
N HIS A 273 13.72 -12.36 -13.11
CA HIS A 273 14.66 -13.41 -13.43
C HIS A 273 14.03 -14.76 -13.10
N LEU A 274 13.79 -15.56 -14.11
CA LEU A 274 13.15 -16.85 -13.96
C LEU A 274 13.88 -17.92 -14.74
N LEU A 275 14.39 -18.96 -14.05
CA LEU A 275 15.05 -20.12 -14.65
C LEU A 275 16.07 -19.73 -15.76
N GLY A 276 16.87 -18.70 -15.50
CA GLY A 276 17.89 -18.21 -16.43
C GLY A 276 17.39 -17.29 -17.55
N SER A 277 16.13 -16.86 -17.51
CA SER A 277 15.58 -15.84 -18.41
C SER A 277 15.30 -14.54 -17.69
N ASN A 278 15.61 -13.43 -18.34
CA ASN A 278 15.34 -12.09 -17.84
C ASN A 278 14.16 -11.50 -18.63
N THR A 279 13.18 -11.02 -17.91
CA THR A 279 11.97 -10.43 -18.52
C THR A 279 11.67 -9.10 -17.87
N ARG A 280 11.69 -8.03 -18.67
CA ARG A 280 11.29 -6.69 -18.22
C ARG A 280 9.77 -6.56 -18.29
N VAL A 281 9.20 -6.05 -17.22
CA VAL A 281 7.76 -5.78 -17.07
C VAL A 281 7.59 -4.33 -16.69
N LYS A 282 6.62 -3.66 -17.31
CA LYS A 282 6.21 -2.29 -16.98
C LYS A 282 4.69 -2.26 -16.89
N VAL A 283 4.17 -1.79 -15.75
CA VAL A 283 2.73 -1.69 -15.48
C VAL A 283 2.39 -0.30 -14.99
N GLY A 284 1.55 0.39 -15.75
CA GLY A 284 0.93 1.64 -15.34
C GLY A 284 -0.39 1.37 -14.63
N MET A 285 -0.61 1.99 -13.47
CA MET A 285 -1.85 1.87 -12.74
C MET A 285 -2.17 3.12 -11.93
N THR A 286 -3.45 3.31 -11.63
CA THR A 286 -3.93 4.37 -10.75
C THR A 286 -4.71 3.76 -9.61
N THR A 287 -4.39 4.16 -8.39
CA THR A 287 -5.17 3.77 -7.20
C THR A 287 -6.01 4.94 -6.72
N ILE A 288 -7.29 4.66 -6.45
CA ILE A 288 -8.27 5.63 -5.96
C ILE A 288 -8.85 5.12 -4.65
N ASN A 289 -8.97 6.01 -3.66
CA ASN A 289 -9.69 5.75 -2.42
C ASN A 289 -10.61 6.94 -2.13
N ASP A 290 -11.86 6.65 -1.77
CA ASP A 290 -12.88 7.66 -1.53
C ASP A 290 -13.51 7.48 -0.15
N PHE A 291 -13.58 8.57 0.64
CA PHE A 291 -13.99 8.52 2.03
C PHE A 291 -15.03 9.58 2.38
N THR A 292 -16.01 9.19 3.19
CA THR A 292 -16.92 10.09 3.91
C THR A 292 -16.64 9.98 5.41
N ILE A 293 -16.58 11.13 6.12
CA ILE A 293 -16.21 11.20 7.53
C ILE A 293 -17.38 11.79 8.33
N LYS A 294 -17.67 11.21 9.50
CA LYS A 294 -18.68 11.69 10.45
C LYS A 294 -18.06 11.86 11.85
N TYR A 295 -18.50 12.93 12.55
CA TYR A 295 -18.09 13.27 13.91
C TYR A 295 -19.24 13.17 14.90
#